data_890169bf81494357b545f6c3666d984c
#
_entry.id   890169bf81494357b545f6c3666d984c
#
_cell.length_a   1.000
_cell.length_b   1.000
_cell.length_c   1.000
_cell.angle_alpha   90.00
_cell.angle_beta   90.00
_cell.angle_gamma   90.00
#
_symmetry.space_group_name_H-M   'P 1'
#
loop_
_entity.id
_entity.type
_entity.pdbx_description
1 polymer ?
#
loop_
_entity_poly.entity_id
_entity_poly.type
_entity_poly.pdbx_seq_one_letter_code
_entity_poly.pdbx_strand_id
1 'polypeptide(L)'
;MSFEMNKIAGAILASMIVAMVSGFIASALIKPKMPEKNAYEIAITDQPAAAAPAAPAAPEPIGPLLAAANVANGQSDAKVCATCHTFNKGDPNRIGPNLYGIVGDEIAQGHNGFAFSDALKAKGGSWTVDNLNAWLTNPQVFAKGTKMTFAGFPKAKDRADVIAYLNSLSDSPKPLPTAPAAPAAPASPAKRAAAAPAQPTGK
;
A
#
# COMPACT_ATOMS: atom_id res chain seq x y z
N MET A 1 8.49 -50.05 15.93
CA MET A 1 9.33 -49.52 14.83
C MET A 1 10.42 -50.55 14.60
N SER A 2 10.71 -50.95 13.37
CA SER A 2 11.74 -51.97 13.08
C SER A 2 13.13 -51.39 13.31
N PHE A 3 14.08 -52.27 13.65
CA PHE A 3 15.48 -51.90 13.90
C PHE A 3 16.09 -51.14 12.69
N GLU A 4 15.67 -51.45 11.48
CA GLU A 4 16.11 -50.78 10.25
C GLU A 4 15.57 -49.32 10.16
N MET A 5 14.32 -49.07 10.57
CA MET A 5 13.78 -47.71 10.62
C MET A 5 14.55 -46.82 11.61
N ASN A 6 15.00 -47.38 12.74
CA ASN A 6 15.82 -46.65 13.72
C ASN A 6 17.21 -46.30 13.16
N LYS A 7 17.82 -47.18 12.38
CA LYS A 7 19.10 -46.88 11.71
C LYS A 7 18.95 -45.76 10.68
N ILE A 8 17.88 -45.79 9.88
CA ILE A 8 17.62 -44.75 8.88
C ILE A 8 17.34 -43.42 9.59
N ALA A 9 16.48 -43.40 10.58
CA ALA A 9 16.22 -42.19 11.38
C ALA A 9 17.48 -41.64 12.03
N GLY A 10 18.32 -42.51 12.61
CA GLY A 10 19.60 -42.12 13.18
C GLY A 10 20.58 -41.51 12.17
N ALA A 11 20.64 -42.07 10.96
CA ALA A 11 21.49 -41.55 9.90
C ALA A 11 21.01 -40.16 9.41
N ILE A 12 19.70 -39.97 9.28
CA ILE A 12 19.09 -38.67 8.92
C ILE A 12 19.39 -37.63 10.01
N LEU A 13 19.16 -37.96 11.26
CA LEU A 13 19.44 -37.03 12.36
C LEU A 13 20.93 -36.67 12.44
N ALA A 14 21.84 -37.64 12.28
CA ALA A 14 23.25 -37.37 12.27
C ALA A 14 23.68 -36.45 11.13
N SER A 15 23.14 -36.66 9.92
CA SER A 15 23.42 -35.75 8.78
C SER A 15 22.90 -34.35 8.99
N MET A 16 21.70 -34.18 9.57
CA MET A 16 21.14 -32.87 9.94
C MET A 16 22.02 -32.15 10.97
N ILE A 17 22.51 -32.86 11.99
CA ILE A 17 23.41 -32.28 13.01
C ILE A 17 24.71 -31.80 12.35
N VAL A 18 25.32 -32.63 11.49
CA VAL A 18 26.56 -32.25 10.78
C VAL A 18 26.32 -31.01 9.91
N ALA A 19 25.22 -30.93 9.18
CA ALA A 19 24.88 -29.77 8.36
C ALA A 19 24.69 -28.51 9.22
N MET A 20 24.01 -28.63 10.34
CA MET A 20 23.77 -27.51 11.25
C MET A 20 25.06 -27.02 11.92
N VAL A 21 25.89 -27.92 12.38
CA VAL A 21 27.18 -27.59 12.99
C VAL A 21 28.11 -26.94 11.97
N SER A 22 28.17 -27.46 10.74
CA SER A 22 28.95 -26.86 9.65
C SER A 22 28.47 -25.43 9.32
N GLY A 23 27.19 -25.19 9.27
CA GLY A 23 26.61 -23.84 9.09
C GLY A 23 26.96 -22.89 10.22
N PHE A 24 26.93 -23.38 11.47
CA PHE A 24 27.29 -22.58 12.63
C PHE A 24 28.78 -22.21 12.62
N ILE A 25 29.68 -23.19 12.31
CA ILE A 25 31.12 -22.95 12.18
C ILE A 25 31.38 -21.94 11.04
N ALA A 26 30.75 -22.12 9.90
CA ALA A 26 30.91 -21.21 8.78
C ALA A 26 30.49 -19.79 9.16
N SER A 27 29.36 -19.62 9.86
CA SER A 27 28.90 -18.31 10.33
C SER A 27 29.81 -17.66 11.36
N ALA A 28 30.49 -18.47 12.16
CA ALA A 28 31.46 -17.97 13.16
C ALA A 28 32.79 -17.53 12.51
N LEU A 29 33.20 -18.23 11.46
CA LEU A 29 34.50 -17.99 10.78
C LEU A 29 34.36 -16.90 9.70
N ILE A 30 33.24 -16.89 8.97
CA ILE A 30 32.97 -15.94 7.90
C ILE A 30 32.08 -14.82 8.45
N LYS A 31 32.71 -13.76 8.92
CA LYS A 31 32.00 -12.53 9.28
C LYS A 31 31.86 -11.69 7.99
N PRO A 32 30.69 -11.61 7.35
CA PRO A 32 30.52 -10.74 6.20
C PRO A 32 30.76 -9.29 6.65
N LYS A 33 31.81 -8.66 6.13
CA LYS A 33 31.96 -7.20 6.27
C LYS A 33 30.94 -6.54 5.33
N MET A 34 30.05 -5.79 5.88
CA MET A 34 29.22 -4.89 5.06
C MET A 34 30.16 -3.87 4.41
N PRO A 35 30.10 -3.66 3.10
CA PRO A 35 30.91 -2.65 2.44
C PRO A 35 30.54 -1.27 3.01
N GLU A 36 31.54 -0.44 3.30
CA GLU A 36 31.36 0.92 3.80
C GLU A 36 30.68 1.84 2.80
N LYS A 37 30.65 1.46 1.53
CA LYS A 37 29.89 2.13 0.46
C LYS A 37 28.94 1.14 -0.18
N ASN A 38 27.69 1.56 -0.35
CA ASN A 38 26.72 0.80 -1.12
C ASN A 38 27.20 0.63 -2.56
N ALA A 39 27.08 -0.57 -3.12
CA ALA A 39 27.49 -0.89 -4.50
C ALA A 39 26.68 -0.10 -5.56
N TYR A 40 25.57 0.49 -5.15
CA TYR A 40 24.76 1.40 -5.97
C TYR A 40 24.59 2.71 -5.20
N GLU A 41 25.21 3.78 -5.68
CA GLU A 41 24.85 5.13 -5.27
C GLU A 41 23.51 5.47 -5.93
N ILE A 42 22.43 5.35 -5.18
CA ILE A 42 21.17 5.97 -5.57
C ILE A 42 21.38 7.46 -5.32
N ALA A 43 21.50 8.23 -6.36
CA ALA A 43 21.49 9.70 -6.27
C ALA A 43 20.11 10.11 -5.72
N ILE A 44 20.02 10.20 -4.40
CA ILE A 44 18.92 10.85 -3.72
C ILE A 44 19.26 12.34 -3.82
N THR A 45 18.64 13.02 -4.77
CA THR A 45 18.62 14.48 -4.78
C THR A 45 18.10 14.94 -3.43
N ASP A 46 18.97 15.51 -2.63
CA ASP A 46 18.78 16.28 -1.39
C ASP A 46 17.48 16.00 -0.61
N GLN A 47 17.48 14.89 0.11
CA GLN A 47 16.62 14.74 1.26
C GLN A 47 17.52 14.77 2.51
N PRO A 48 17.28 15.65 3.48
CA PRO A 48 18.14 15.77 4.66
C PRO A 48 18.28 14.43 5.39
N ALA A 49 19.49 14.16 5.85
CA ALA A 49 19.90 12.93 6.53
C ALA A 49 18.87 12.47 7.57
N ALA A 50 18.60 11.16 7.53
CA ALA A 50 17.76 10.49 8.51
C ALA A 50 18.24 10.78 9.93
N ALA A 51 17.52 11.64 10.61
CA ALA A 51 17.55 11.74 12.06
C ALA A 51 17.05 10.42 12.66
N ALA A 52 17.56 10.07 13.85
CA ALA A 52 17.14 8.95 14.70
C ALA A 52 15.63 8.71 14.68
N PRO A 53 15.13 7.48 15.03
CA PRO A 53 13.74 7.11 14.83
C PRO A 53 12.82 8.17 15.46
N ALA A 54 12.41 9.11 14.64
CA ALA A 54 11.41 10.11 14.99
C ALA A 54 10.12 9.34 15.28
N ALA A 55 9.39 9.80 16.30
CA ALA A 55 8.01 9.41 16.52
C ALA A 55 7.28 9.35 15.17
N PRO A 56 6.38 8.38 14.93
CA PRO A 56 5.76 8.19 13.63
C PRO A 56 5.19 9.52 13.15
N ALA A 57 5.80 10.08 12.12
CA ALA A 57 5.32 11.31 11.51
C ALA A 57 3.87 11.08 11.06
N ALA A 58 3.01 12.05 11.32
CA ALA A 58 1.65 12.00 10.79
C ALA A 58 1.73 11.76 9.27
N PRO A 59 0.92 10.86 8.71
CA PRO A 59 0.97 10.56 7.29
C PRO A 59 0.74 11.84 6.49
N GLU A 60 1.52 12.01 5.43
CA GLU A 60 1.40 13.18 4.54
C GLU A 60 -0.05 13.37 4.07
N PRO A 61 -0.52 14.63 3.99
CA PRO A 61 -1.85 14.92 3.48
C PRO A 61 -2.07 14.33 2.09
N ILE A 62 -3.04 13.43 1.96
CA ILE A 62 -3.28 12.68 0.72
C ILE A 62 -4.25 13.38 -0.23
N GLY A 63 -4.88 14.48 0.21
CA GLY A 63 -5.91 15.19 -0.56
C GLY A 63 -5.55 15.51 -2.01
N PRO A 64 -4.40 16.15 -2.29
CA PRO A 64 -3.99 16.43 -3.66
C PRO A 64 -3.78 15.18 -4.52
N LEU A 65 -3.32 14.07 -3.91
CA LEU A 65 -3.09 12.80 -4.61
C LEU A 65 -4.40 12.09 -4.94
N LEU A 66 -5.41 12.22 -4.08
CA LEU A 66 -6.74 11.65 -4.32
C LEU A 66 -7.42 12.26 -5.56
N ALA A 67 -7.19 13.53 -5.79
CA ALA A 67 -7.71 14.21 -6.96
C ALA A 67 -7.14 13.67 -8.28
N ALA A 68 -5.94 13.10 -8.25
CA ALA A 68 -5.26 12.47 -9.38
C ALA A 68 -5.26 10.93 -9.28
N ALA A 69 -6.01 10.37 -8.32
CA ALA A 69 -6.01 8.93 -8.06
C ALA A 69 -6.62 8.14 -9.22
N ASN A 70 -6.05 6.97 -9.47
CA ASN A 70 -6.49 6.06 -10.52
C ASN A 70 -7.12 4.81 -9.90
N VAL A 71 -8.44 4.65 -10.09
CA VAL A 71 -9.20 3.51 -9.56
C VAL A 71 -8.68 2.17 -10.08
N ALA A 72 -8.25 2.08 -11.34
CA ALA A 72 -7.73 0.83 -11.90
C ALA A 72 -6.39 0.41 -11.29
N ASN A 73 -5.52 1.38 -11.01
CA ASN A 73 -4.29 1.14 -10.26
C ASN A 73 -4.63 0.69 -8.83
N GLY A 74 -5.53 1.39 -8.16
CA GLY A 74 -6.00 1.03 -6.82
C GLY A 74 -6.59 -0.38 -6.75
N GLN A 75 -7.35 -0.79 -7.76
CA GLN A 75 -7.84 -2.17 -7.88
C GLN A 75 -6.70 -3.17 -8.01
N SER A 76 -5.66 -2.83 -8.76
CA SER A 76 -4.49 -3.70 -8.91
C SER A 76 -3.70 -3.82 -7.60
N ASP A 77 -3.50 -2.71 -6.91
CA ASP A 77 -2.78 -2.66 -5.63
C ASP A 77 -3.58 -3.36 -4.52
N ALA A 78 -4.91 -3.24 -4.54
CA ALA A 78 -5.80 -3.90 -3.58
C ALA A 78 -5.86 -5.43 -3.74
N LYS A 79 -5.24 -6.03 -4.75
CA LYS A 79 -5.16 -7.51 -4.89
C LYS A 79 -4.49 -8.16 -3.67
N VAL A 80 -3.54 -7.49 -3.03
CA VAL A 80 -2.93 -8.00 -1.79
C VAL A 80 -3.96 -8.10 -0.66
N CYS A 81 -4.95 -7.23 -0.62
CA CYS A 81 -6.02 -7.22 0.37
C CYS A 81 -6.99 -8.41 0.17
N ALA A 82 -7.17 -8.86 -1.09
CA ALA A 82 -8.05 -9.99 -1.44
C ALA A 82 -7.64 -11.31 -0.79
N THR A 83 -6.42 -11.42 -0.29
CA THR A 83 -5.96 -12.57 0.48
C THR A 83 -6.79 -12.76 1.76
N CYS A 84 -7.21 -11.66 2.40
CA CYS A 84 -7.91 -11.65 3.68
C CYS A 84 -9.31 -11.05 3.61
N HIS A 85 -9.63 -10.21 2.63
CA HIS A 85 -10.88 -9.46 2.52
C HIS A 85 -11.67 -9.85 1.27
N THR A 86 -12.96 -9.52 1.28
CA THR A 86 -13.85 -9.56 0.11
C THR A 86 -14.26 -8.13 -0.25
N PHE A 87 -14.72 -7.91 -1.51
CA PHE A 87 -14.98 -6.57 -2.04
C PHE A 87 -16.38 -6.36 -2.58
N ASN A 88 -17.11 -7.44 -2.94
CA ASN A 88 -18.42 -7.28 -3.52
C ASN A 88 -19.46 -7.08 -2.43
N LYS A 89 -20.54 -6.39 -2.80
CA LYS A 89 -21.68 -6.18 -1.90
C LYS A 89 -22.25 -7.52 -1.42
N GLY A 90 -22.33 -7.68 -0.11
CA GLY A 90 -22.90 -8.88 0.50
C GLY A 90 -21.98 -10.09 0.57
N ASP A 91 -20.75 -10.00 0.07
CA ASP A 91 -19.78 -11.09 0.24
C ASP A 91 -19.52 -11.36 1.73
N PRO A 92 -19.25 -12.62 2.11
CA PRO A 92 -18.96 -12.98 3.48
C PRO A 92 -17.63 -12.39 3.96
N ASN A 93 -17.56 -12.17 5.27
CA ASN A 93 -16.28 -11.90 5.93
C ASN A 93 -15.34 -13.11 5.77
N ARG A 94 -14.04 -12.85 5.70
CA ARG A 94 -12.98 -13.86 5.69
C ARG A 94 -12.10 -13.69 6.93
N ILE A 95 -10.76 -13.75 6.77
CA ILE A 95 -9.80 -13.41 7.82
C ILE A 95 -9.99 -11.95 8.27
N GLY A 96 -10.30 -11.08 7.33
CA GLY A 96 -10.73 -9.69 7.53
C GLY A 96 -12.18 -9.47 7.12
N PRO A 97 -12.77 -8.31 7.45
CA PRO A 97 -14.13 -7.96 7.06
C PRO A 97 -14.25 -7.73 5.55
N ASN A 98 -15.48 -7.78 5.04
CA ASN A 98 -15.80 -7.28 3.72
C ASN A 98 -15.50 -5.78 3.65
N LEU A 99 -14.96 -5.30 2.53
CA LEU A 99 -14.55 -3.90 2.34
C LEU A 99 -15.52 -3.08 1.49
N TYR A 100 -16.66 -3.66 1.09
CA TYR A 100 -17.67 -2.91 0.37
C TYR A 100 -18.28 -1.82 1.26
N GLY A 101 -18.26 -0.58 0.78
CA GLY A 101 -18.81 0.57 1.49
C GLY A 101 -18.00 1.07 2.68
N ILE A 102 -16.74 0.59 2.84
CA ILE A 102 -15.92 0.91 4.02
C ILE A 102 -15.62 2.41 4.17
N VAL A 103 -15.56 3.18 3.08
CA VAL A 103 -15.20 4.60 3.14
C VAL A 103 -16.34 5.41 3.76
N GLY A 104 -16.04 6.01 4.90
CA GLY A 104 -16.99 6.79 5.70
C GLY A 104 -17.74 6.00 6.75
N ASP A 105 -17.60 4.67 6.80
CA ASP A 105 -18.20 3.83 7.84
C ASP A 105 -17.50 4.00 9.18
N GLU A 106 -18.17 3.62 10.26
CA GLU A 106 -17.58 3.63 11.60
C GLU A 106 -16.49 2.58 11.75
N ILE A 107 -15.38 2.97 12.38
CA ILE A 107 -14.25 2.06 12.63
C ILE A 107 -14.69 0.95 13.59
N ALA A 108 -14.42 -0.28 13.19
CA ALA A 108 -14.71 -1.50 13.94
C ALA A 108 -16.21 -1.72 14.25
N GLN A 109 -17.09 -1.19 13.42
CA GLN A 109 -18.52 -1.44 13.50
C GLN A 109 -19.09 -1.98 12.18
N GLY A 110 -20.26 -2.57 12.25
CA GLY A 110 -20.95 -3.11 11.08
C GLY A 110 -20.27 -4.35 10.49
N HIS A 111 -20.20 -4.40 9.18
CA HIS A 111 -19.55 -5.46 8.39
C HIS A 111 -19.97 -6.88 8.78
N ASN A 112 -21.29 -7.13 8.78
CA ASN A 112 -21.88 -8.45 8.99
C ASN A 112 -21.37 -9.16 10.26
N GLY A 113 -21.23 -8.43 11.39
CA GLY A 113 -20.83 -8.98 12.67
C GLY A 113 -19.37 -9.43 12.76
N PHE A 114 -18.47 -8.88 11.96
CA PHE A 114 -17.05 -9.21 12.05
C PHE A 114 -16.47 -8.90 13.44
N ALA A 115 -15.70 -9.83 13.99
CA ALA A 115 -15.07 -9.71 15.30
C ALA A 115 -13.76 -8.89 15.23
N PHE A 116 -13.87 -7.57 15.23
CA PHE A 116 -12.74 -6.67 15.25
C PHE A 116 -11.89 -6.81 16.52
N SER A 117 -10.59 -6.44 16.41
CA SER A 117 -9.71 -6.38 17.58
C SER A 117 -10.12 -5.27 18.53
N ASP A 118 -9.85 -5.43 19.83
CA ASP A 118 -10.16 -4.42 20.83
C ASP A 118 -9.38 -3.13 20.60
N ALA A 119 -8.15 -3.25 20.08
CA ALA A 119 -7.35 -2.10 19.66
C ALA A 119 -8.05 -1.25 18.59
N LEU A 120 -8.70 -1.87 17.62
CA LEU A 120 -9.41 -1.14 16.57
C LEU A 120 -10.74 -0.59 17.08
N LYS A 121 -11.46 -1.33 17.93
CA LYS A 121 -12.68 -0.84 18.61
C LYS A 121 -12.40 0.37 19.49
N ALA A 122 -11.28 0.35 20.23
CA ALA A 122 -10.87 1.45 21.09
C ALA A 122 -10.46 2.71 20.28
N LYS A 123 -10.08 2.56 19.01
CA LYS A 123 -9.74 3.69 18.15
C LYS A 123 -10.96 4.58 17.89
N GLY A 124 -12.11 4.01 17.61
CA GLY A 124 -13.34 4.72 17.32
C GLY A 124 -13.27 5.67 16.12
N GLY A 125 -14.34 6.43 15.90
CA GLY A 125 -14.45 7.34 14.77
C GLY A 125 -14.84 6.65 13.48
N SER A 126 -14.60 7.30 12.33
CA SER A 126 -15.01 6.78 11.01
C SER A 126 -13.81 6.58 10.10
N TRP A 127 -13.98 5.73 9.09
CA TRP A 127 -13.01 5.51 8.04
C TRP A 127 -12.98 6.70 7.05
N THR A 128 -12.61 7.88 7.59
CA THR A 128 -12.33 9.04 6.75
C THR A 128 -11.13 8.76 5.84
N VAL A 129 -10.96 9.57 4.82
CA VAL A 129 -9.79 9.51 3.92
C VAL A 129 -8.48 9.58 4.71
N ASP A 130 -8.40 10.46 5.71
CA ASP A 130 -7.20 10.61 6.52
C ASP A 130 -6.95 9.39 7.42
N ASN A 131 -8.01 8.84 8.02
CA ASN A 131 -7.90 7.63 8.83
C ASN A 131 -7.51 6.42 7.97
N LEU A 132 -8.05 6.30 6.75
CA LEU A 132 -7.65 5.27 5.79
C LEU A 132 -6.21 5.47 5.33
N ASN A 133 -5.77 6.69 5.06
CA ASN A 133 -4.39 6.98 4.74
C ASN A 133 -3.43 6.56 5.87
N ALA A 134 -3.76 6.93 7.11
CA ALA A 134 -2.97 6.53 8.27
C ALA A 134 -2.96 5.01 8.49
N TRP A 135 -4.13 4.37 8.35
CA TRP A 135 -4.28 2.92 8.43
C TRP A 135 -3.47 2.20 7.36
N LEU A 136 -3.60 2.61 6.09
CA LEU A 136 -2.89 2.02 4.97
C LEU A 136 -1.39 2.36 4.96
N THR A 137 -0.95 3.38 5.70
CA THR A 137 0.48 3.63 5.92
C THR A 137 1.08 2.58 6.84
N ASN A 138 0.45 2.31 7.97
CA ASN A 138 0.87 1.27 8.91
C ASN A 138 -0.25 0.95 9.90
N PRO A 139 -0.97 -0.18 9.72
CA PRO A 139 -2.05 -0.59 10.61
C PRO A 139 -1.63 -0.74 12.07
N GLN A 140 -0.42 -1.23 12.33
CA GLN A 140 0.07 -1.44 13.71
C GLN A 140 0.40 -0.14 14.43
N VAL A 141 0.77 0.91 13.69
CA VAL A 141 0.98 2.25 14.25
C VAL A 141 -0.37 2.93 14.49
N PHE A 142 -1.32 2.80 13.55
CA PHE A 142 -2.66 3.39 13.67
C PHE A 142 -3.45 2.82 14.84
N ALA A 143 -3.45 1.49 15.01
CA ALA A 143 -4.12 0.78 16.09
C ALA A 143 -3.21 -0.33 16.64
N LYS A 144 -2.38 0.01 17.62
CA LYS A 144 -1.40 -0.92 18.22
C LYS A 144 -2.12 -2.12 18.84
N GLY A 145 -1.78 -3.31 18.35
CA GLY A 145 -2.44 -4.56 18.75
C GLY A 145 -3.60 -4.97 17.83
N THR A 146 -3.76 -4.32 16.68
CA THR A 146 -4.66 -4.83 15.65
C THR A 146 -4.23 -6.21 15.16
N LYS A 147 -5.22 -7.05 14.80
CA LYS A 147 -4.96 -8.39 14.25
C LYS A 147 -4.49 -8.35 12.78
N MET A 148 -4.63 -7.23 12.10
CA MET A 148 -4.17 -7.08 10.72
C MET A 148 -2.65 -6.99 10.67
N THR A 149 -2.01 -7.92 9.93
CA THR A 149 -0.55 -8.05 9.84
C THR A 149 0.04 -7.37 8.60
N PHE A 150 -0.78 -6.66 7.83
CA PHE A 150 -0.33 -5.94 6.65
C PHE A 150 0.69 -4.85 7.02
N ALA A 151 1.80 -4.79 6.28
CA ALA A 151 2.88 -3.86 6.57
C ALA A 151 2.57 -2.39 6.19
N GLY A 152 1.57 -2.19 5.34
CA GLY A 152 1.21 -0.87 4.79
C GLY A 152 1.74 -0.64 3.37
N PHE A 153 1.26 0.44 2.75
CA PHE A 153 1.77 0.97 1.48
C PHE A 153 2.70 2.15 1.76
N PRO A 154 3.99 2.08 1.44
CA PRO A 154 4.93 3.17 1.73
C PRO A 154 4.66 4.42 0.88
N LYS A 155 4.19 4.26 -0.37
CA LYS A 155 3.94 5.39 -1.28
C LYS A 155 2.56 5.97 -1.06
N ALA A 156 2.48 7.28 -0.87
CA ALA A 156 1.23 8.01 -0.70
C ALA A 156 0.31 7.89 -1.94
N LYS A 157 0.91 7.82 -3.13
CA LYS A 157 0.16 7.64 -4.38
C LYS A 157 -0.60 6.30 -4.41
N ASP A 158 0.05 5.20 -4.05
CA ASP A 158 -0.57 3.87 -4.03
C ASP A 158 -1.72 3.84 -3.02
N ARG A 159 -1.55 4.50 -1.86
CA ARG A 159 -2.63 4.66 -0.87
C ARG A 159 -3.80 5.48 -1.41
N ALA A 160 -3.53 6.56 -2.15
CA ALA A 160 -4.57 7.36 -2.78
C ALA A 160 -5.37 6.55 -3.81
N ASP A 161 -4.67 5.80 -4.66
CA ASP A 161 -5.29 4.95 -5.68
C ASP A 161 -6.16 3.86 -5.02
N VAL A 162 -5.67 3.21 -3.96
CA VAL A 162 -6.43 2.20 -3.19
C VAL A 162 -7.65 2.82 -2.51
N ILE A 163 -7.53 4.00 -1.88
CA ILE A 163 -8.68 4.69 -1.25
C ILE A 163 -9.73 5.05 -2.29
N ALA A 164 -9.32 5.56 -3.45
CA ALA A 164 -10.24 5.86 -4.54
C ALA A 164 -10.97 4.59 -5.04
N TYR A 165 -10.27 3.48 -5.17
CA TYR A 165 -10.87 2.19 -5.50
C TYR A 165 -11.87 1.74 -4.42
N LEU A 166 -11.49 1.74 -3.15
CA LEU A 166 -12.39 1.35 -2.05
C LEU A 166 -13.63 2.26 -2.01
N ASN A 167 -13.47 3.55 -2.27
CA ASN A 167 -14.61 4.47 -2.35
C ASN A 167 -15.56 4.15 -3.50
N SER A 168 -15.04 3.65 -4.61
CA SER A 168 -15.88 3.22 -5.75
C SER A 168 -16.69 1.96 -5.45
N LEU A 169 -16.32 1.19 -4.43
CA LEU A 169 -17.02 0.00 -3.96
C LEU A 169 -18.15 0.37 -2.98
N SER A 170 -19.07 1.21 -3.40
CA SER A 170 -20.18 1.65 -2.56
C SER A 170 -21.39 2.02 -3.42
N ASP A 171 -22.59 1.84 -2.88
CA ASP A 171 -23.81 2.37 -3.48
C ASP A 171 -23.87 3.91 -3.45
N SER A 172 -23.11 4.52 -2.53
CA SER A 172 -23.04 5.97 -2.32
C SER A 172 -21.61 6.41 -2.06
N PRO A 173 -20.76 6.46 -3.11
CA PRO A 173 -19.37 6.89 -2.96
C PRO A 173 -19.30 8.29 -2.33
N LYS A 174 -18.37 8.46 -1.40
CA LYS A 174 -18.18 9.76 -0.73
C LYS A 174 -17.48 10.73 -1.68
N PRO A 175 -17.77 12.04 -1.60
CA PRO A 175 -16.98 13.03 -2.32
C PRO A 175 -15.52 12.97 -1.89
N LEU A 176 -14.62 12.67 -2.84
CA LEU A 176 -13.20 12.77 -2.62
C LEU A 176 -12.72 14.20 -2.91
N PRO A 177 -11.65 14.68 -2.26
CA PRO A 177 -11.05 15.96 -2.62
C PRO A 177 -10.76 16.01 -4.11
N THR A 178 -11.30 16.98 -4.80
CA THR A 178 -10.96 17.26 -6.20
C THR A 178 -9.72 18.16 -6.21
N ALA A 179 -8.81 17.97 -7.20
CA ALA A 179 -7.73 18.92 -7.39
C ALA A 179 -8.33 20.33 -7.54
N PRO A 180 -7.75 21.39 -6.94
CA PRO A 180 -8.03 22.74 -7.38
C PRO A 180 -7.87 22.73 -8.91
N ALA A 181 -8.87 23.21 -9.64
CA ALA A 181 -8.80 23.28 -11.09
C ALA A 181 -7.45 23.91 -11.45
N ALA A 182 -6.58 23.17 -12.12
CA ALA A 182 -5.33 23.75 -12.63
C ALA A 182 -5.74 25.01 -13.40
N PRO A 183 -5.08 26.16 -13.17
CA PRO A 183 -5.36 27.37 -13.95
C PRO A 183 -5.31 26.95 -15.42
N ALA A 184 -6.40 27.20 -16.12
CA ALA A 184 -6.56 26.83 -17.53
C ALA A 184 -5.29 27.29 -18.26
N ALA A 185 -4.55 26.35 -18.84
CA ALA A 185 -3.39 26.68 -19.65
C ALA A 185 -3.84 27.73 -20.67
N PRO A 186 -3.10 28.84 -20.84
CA PRO A 186 -3.49 29.86 -21.80
C PRO A 186 -3.65 29.19 -23.17
N ALA A 187 -4.83 29.36 -23.75
CA ALA A 187 -5.17 28.81 -25.05
C ALA A 187 -4.07 29.18 -26.03
N SER A 188 -3.41 28.20 -26.60
CA SER A 188 -2.39 28.40 -27.64
C SER A 188 -3.04 29.22 -28.77
N PRO A 189 -2.45 30.34 -29.20
CA PRO A 189 -3.07 31.13 -30.24
C PRO A 189 -3.21 30.26 -31.50
N ALA A 190 -4.44 30.10 -31.95
CA ALA A 190 -4.76 29.39 -33.17
C ALA A 190 -3.91 30.01 -34.32
N LYS A 191 -3.10 29.19 -34.92
CA LYS A 191 -2.28 29.54 -36.10
C LYS A 191 -3.25 30.05 -37.17
N ARG A 192 -3.23 31.40 -37.35
CA ARG A 192 -4.01 32.11 -38.36
C ARG A 192 -3.61 31.51 -39.70
N ALA A 193 -4.54 30.82 -40.36
CA ALA A 193 -4.36 30.39 -41.74
C ALA A 193 -4.10 31.63 -42.63
N ALA A 194 -2.93 31.63 -43.20
CA ALA A 194 -2.59 32.66 -44.18
C ALA A 194 -3.53 32.51 -45.38
N ALA A 195 -4.27 33.58 -45.68
CA ALA A 195 -5.07 33.70 -46.89
C ALA A 195 -4.15 33.59 -48.11
N ALA A 196 -4.48 32.71 -49.02
CA ALA A 196 -3.80 32.62 -50.32
C ALA A 196 -4.13 33.87 -51.15
N PRO A 197 -3.20 34.45 -51.88
CA PRO A 197 -3.45 35.60 -52.74
C PRO A 197 -4.26 35.16 -53.96
N ALA A 198 -5.32 35.90 -54.26
CA ALA A 198 -6.14 35.76 -55.46
C ALA A 198 -5.30 36.00 -56.72
N GLN A 199 -5.37 35.07 -57.68
CA GLN A 199 -4.78 35.25 -59.00
C GLN A 199 -5.70 36.21 -59.81
N PRO A 200 -5.15 37.19 -60.57
CA PRO A 200 -5.92 38.01 -61.46
C PRO A 200 -6.22 37.23 -62.73
N THR A 201 -7.49 37.13 -63.10
CA THR A 201 -7.94 36.74 -64.41
C THR A 201 -7.65 37.86 -65.40
N GLY A 202 -6.63 37.64 -66.24
CA GLY A 202 -6.40 38.46 -67.44
C GLY A 202 -6.99 37.82 -68.67
N LYS A 203 -7.68 38.59 -69.41
CA LYS A 203 -8.30 38.53 -70.69
C LYS A 203 -7.64 37.62 -71.75
#